data_e0bde96230b80abfba46036636ca4315
#
_entry.id   e0bde96230b80abfba46036636ca4315
#
_cell.length_a   1.000
_cell.length_b   1.000
_cell.length_c   1.000
_cell.angle_alpha   90.00
_cell.angle_beta   90.00
_cell.angle_gamma   90.00
#
_symmetry.space_group_name_H-M   'P 1'
#
loop_
_entity.id
_entity.type
_entity.pdbx_description
1 polymer ?
#
loop_
_entity_poly.entity_id
_entity_poly.type
_entity_poly.pdbx_seq_one_letter_code
_entity_poly.pdbx_strand_id
1 'polypeptide(L)'
;KVKVIILEGAGRGFSSGHNLKEVRSLKKRAKYQKLFNLCSKLMLQIVEGRKPVIAKVHGAAFAAGCQLVASCDLAYSSEDALFATPGVNIGLFCSTPMVAVSRKINRKTMMKMLLTGDPIKANYAKEIGLINDHFSKSKLNTEVLKVTKKISSKSNLTIKIGKQAFYKQLEMPL
;
A
#
# COMPACT_ATOMS: atom_id res chain seq x y z
N LYS A 1 24.95 3.46 1.85
CA LYS A 1 24.04 3.44 0.69
C LYS A 1 22.73 2.73 1.09
N VAL A 2 21.57 3.36 0.90
CA VAL A 2 20.25 2.81 1.29
C VAL A 2 19.97 1.50 0.55
N LYS A 3 19.60 0.44 1.29
CA LYS A 3 19.29 -0.89 0.74
C LYS A 3 17.79 -1.22 0.75
N VAL A 4 17.05 -0.76 1.75
CA VAL A 4 15.61 -0.96 1.93
C VAL A 4 14.97 0.37 2.33
N ILE A 5 13.75 0.60 1.91
CA ILE A 5 12.95 1.78 2.27
C ILE A 5 11.81 1.30 3.17
N ILE A 6 11.60 1.97 4.29
CA ILE A 6 10.43 1.78 5.16
C ILE A 6 9.55 3.01 4.98
N LEU A 7 8.30 2.82 4.60
CA LEU A 7 7.27 3.86 4.58
C LEU A 7 6.41 3.74 5.84
N GLU A 8 6.30 4.81 6.59
CA GLU A 8 5.45 4.89 7.77
C GLU A 8 4.72 6.23 7.83
N GLY A 9 3.58 6.25 8.48
CA GLY A 9 2.84 7.48 8.75
C GLY A 9 3.31 8.14 10.04
N ALA A 10 3.17 9.46 10.14
CA ALA A 10 3.27 10.19 11.39
C ALA A 10 1.87 10.43 11.98
N GLY A 11 1.76 10.55 13.33
CA GLY A 11 0.50 10.86 14.01
C GLY A 11 -0.42 9.68 14.22
N ARG A 12 -1.73 9.85 13.97
CA ARG A 12 -2.76 8.89 14.38
C ARG A 12 -2.90 7.67 13.46
N GLY A 13 -2.36 7.69 12.26
CA GLY A 13 -2.52 6.61 11.30
C GLY A 13 -1.54 6.70 10.14
N PHE A 14 -1.55 5.68 9.31
CA PHE A 14 -0.64 5.57 8.18
C PHE A 14 -0.98 6.59 7.07
N SER A 15 -2.20 6.55 6.55
CA SER A 15 -2.70 7.49 5.54
C SER A 15 -4.19 7.30 5.28
N SER A 16 -4.96 8.38 5.29
CA SER A 16 -6.37 8.36 4.89
C SER A 16 -6.60 8.63 3.39
N GLY A 17 -5.52 8.77 2.61
CA GLY A 17 -5.57 9.10 1.20
C GLY A 17 -5.50 10.61 0.93
N HIS A 18 -6.08 11.03 -0.19
CA HIS A 18 -6.03 12.43 -0.62
C HIS A 18 -6.84 13.34 0.33
N ASN A 19 -6.32 14.56 0.57
CA ASN A 19 -7.08 15.60 1.25
C ASN A 19 -8.26 16.05 0.39
N LEU A 20 -9.47 15.63 0.75
CA LEU A 20 -10.68 15.88 -0.04
C LEU A 20 -11.02 17.37 -0.19
N LYS A 21 -10.63 18.23 0.79
CA LYS A 21 -10.81 19.69 0.69
C LYS A 21 -9.92 20.25 -0.43
N GLU A 22 -8.67 19.83 -0.49
CA GLU A 22 -7.74 20.22 -1.56
C GLU A 22 -8.21 19.70 -2.91
N VAL A 23 -8.60 18.42 -2.99
CA VAL A 23 -9.13 17.83 -4.22
C VAL A 23 -10.32 18.66 -4.73
N ARG A 24 -11.31 18.95 -3.87
CA ARG A 24 -12.49 19.75 -4.24
C ARG A 24 -12.13 21.17 -4.70
N SER A 25 -11.06 21.76 -4.17
CA SER A 25 -10.61 23.12 -4.55
C SER A 25 -9.99 23.21 -5.94
N LEU A 26 -9.61 22.10 -6.57
CA LEU A 26 -8.90 22.11 -7.85
C LEU A 26 -9.72 22.63 -9.02
N LYS A 27 -11.04 22.45 -9.02
CA LYS A 27 -12.06 22.98 -9.97
C LYS A 27 -11.80 22.72 -11.47
N LYS A 28 -10.57 22.43 -11.90
CA LYS A 28 -10.18 22.21 -13.30
C LYS A 28 -9.75 20.77 -13.54
N ARG A 29 -10.29 20.12 -14.60
CA ARG A 29 -9.97 18.75 -15.00
C ARG A 29 -8.45 18.49 -15.08
N ALA A 30 -7.71 19.42 -15.68
CA ALA A 30 -6.25 19.28 -15.82
C ALA A 30 -5.53 19.19 -14.48
N LYS A 31 -6.00 19.88 -13.43
CA LYS A 31 -5.42 19.81 -12.07
C LYS A 31 -5.71 18.47 -11.41
N TYR A 32 -6.93 17.92 -11.56
CA TYR A 32 -7.25 16.57 -11.12
C TYR A 32 -6.36 15.54 -11.81
N GLN A 33 -6.23 15.64 -13.14
CA GLN A 33 -5.38 14.74 -13.91
C GLN A 33 -3.93 14.77 -13.42
N LYS A 34 -3.37 15.97 -13.18
CA LYS A 34 -2.01 16.14 -12.64
C LYS A 34 -1.85 15.47 -11.27
N LEU A 35 -2.82 15.65 -10.36
CA LEU A 35 -2.79 15.04 -9.03
C LEU A 35 -2.80 13.52 -9.11
N PHE A 36 -3.74 12.94 -9.86
CA PHE A 36 -3.85 11.49 -9.98
C PHE A 36 -2.68 10.86 -10.75
N ASN A 37 -2.14 11.55 -11.75
CA ASN A 37 -0.92 11.11 -12.44
C ASN A 37 0.28 11.09 -11.49
N LEU A 38 0.41 12.07 -10.59
CA LEU A 38 1.47 12.10 -9.58
C LEU A 38 1.32 10.93 -8.59
N CYS A 39 0.10 10.66 -8.13
CA CYS A 39 -0.21 9.52 -7.28
C CYS A 39 0.17 8.19 -7.97
N SER A 40 -0.27 8.00 -9.22
CA SER A 40 0.06 6.81 -10.01
C SER A 40 1.57 6.66 -10.21
N LYS A 41 2.28 7.74 -10.50
CA LYS A 41 3.73 7.75 -10.63
C LYS A 41 4.42 7.29 -9.34
N LEU A 42 3.95 7.72 -8.17
CA LEU A 42 4.47 7.25 -6.88
C LEU A 42 4.31 5.74 -6.73
N MET A 43 3.12 5.20 -7.03
CA MET A 43 2.86 3.76 -6.92
C MET A 43 3.75 2.95 -7.88
N LEU A 44 3.90 3.41 -9.13
CA LEU A 44 4.79 2.79 -10.11
C LEU A 44 6.25 2.85 -9.67
N GLN A 45 6.71 3.97 -9.09
CA GLN A 45 8.07 4.05 -8.54
C GLN A 45 8.35 3.05 -7.43
N ILE A 46 7.34 2.69 -6.63
CA ILE A 46 7.46 1.65 -5.61
C ILE A 46 7.58 0.27 -6.27
N VAL A 47 6.68 -0.05 -7.18
CA VAL A 47 6.62 -1.37 -7.85
C VAL A 47 7.85 -1.61 -8.73
N GLU A 48 8.18 -0.66 -9.61
CA GLU A 48 9.27 -0.76 -10.59
C GLU A 48 10.65 -0.42 -10.00
N GLY A 49 10.66 0.11 -8.79
CA GLY A 49 11.86 0.58 -8.11
C GLY A 49 12.88 -0.54 -7.86
N ARG A 50 14.14 -0.14 -7.73
CA ARG A 50 15.27 -1.06 -7.56
C ARG A 50 15.46 -1.54 -6.12
N LYS A 51 14.78 -0.92 -5.17
CA LYS A 51 14.93 -1.20 -3.74
C LYS A 51 13.62 -1.74 -3.18
N PRO A 52 13.66 -2.70 -2.26
CA PRO A 52 12.49 -3.12 -1.54
C PRO A 52 11.90 -1.97 -0.73
N VAL A 53 10.58 -1.89 -0.76
CA VAL A 53 9.79 -0.93 0.03
C VAL A 53 8.87 -1.70 0.96
N ILE A 54 8.93 -1.38 2.24
CA ILE A 54 8.13 -2.00 3.30
C ILE A 54 7.16 -0.96 3.86
N ALA A 55 5.87 -1.26 3.84
CA ALA A 55 4.88 -0.47 4.56
C ALA A 55 4.88 -0.89 6.05
N LYS A 56 5.13 0.06 6.95
CA LYS A 56 4.95 -0.10 8.40
C LYS A 56 3.69 0.67 8.80
N VAL A 57 2.59 -0.05 8.96
CA VAL A 57 1.25 0.51 9.07
C VAL A 57 0.78 0.54 10.52
N HIS A 58 0.26 1.68 10.97
CA HIS A 58 -0.50 1.80 12.23
C HIS A 58 -1.76 2.60 11.98
N GLY A 59 -2.81 2.33 12.75
CA GLY A 59 -4.08 3.02 12.59
C GLY A 59 -4.67 2.88 11.18
N ALA A 60 -5.22 3.95 10.64
CA ALA A 60 -5.93 3.89 9.35
C ALA A 60 -5.01 3.91 8.13
N ALA A 61 -5.24 2.99 7.18
CA ALA A 61 -4.72 2.98 5.83
C ALA A 61 -5.89 2.92 4.83
N PHE A 62 -6.43 4.07 4.46
CA PHE A 62 -7.68 4.18 3.68
C PHE A 62 -7.46 4.78 2.30
N ALA A 63 -8.30 4.40 1.35
CA ALA A 63 -8.28 4.89 -0.04
C ALA A 63 -6.87 4.82 -0.65
N ALA A 64 -6.26 5.95 -1.04
CA ALA A 64 -4.89 5.99 -1.55
C ALA A 64 -3.84 5.51 -0.51
N GLY A 65 -4.15 5.55 0.79
CA GLY A 65 -3.32 4.94 1.83
C GLY A 65 -3.32 3.41 1.75
N CYS A 66 -4.48 2.78 1.53
CA CYS A 66 -4.59 1.34 1.28
C CYS A 66 -3.90 0.94 -0.04
N GLN A 67 -4.04 1.77 -1.10
CA GLN A 67 -3.32 1.61 -2.35
C GLN A 67 -1.80 1.62 -2.15
N LEU A 68 -1.29 2.54 -1.33
CA LEU A 68 0.13 2.66 -1.03
C LEU A 68 0.66 1.41 -0.32
N VAL A 69 -0.09 0.88 0.66
CA VAL A 69 0.24 -0.39 1.32
C VAL A 69 0.32 -1.53 0.31
N ALA A 70 -0.70 -1.69 -0.54
CA ALA A 70 -0.75 -2.74 -1.55
C ALA A 70 0.33 -2.60 -2.64
N SER A 71 0.84 -1.39 -2.88
CA SER A 71 1.91 -1.14 -3.85
C SER A 71 3.30 -1.46 -3.29
N CYS A 72 3.47 -1.51 -1.96
CA CYS A 72 4.73 -1.88 -1.33
C CYS A 72 5.04 -3.38 -1.54
N ASP A 73 6.33 -3.73 -1.50
CA ASP A 73 6.77 -5.13 -1.67
C ASP A 73 6.36 -6.00 -0.48
N LEU A 74 6.43 -5.42 0.71
CA LEU A 74 6.01 -6.03 1.97
C LEU A 74 5.19 -5.03 2.78
N ALA A 75 4.31 -5.55 3.62
CA ALA A 75 3.53 -4.73 4.54
C ALA A 75 3.38 -5.44 5.89
N TYR A 76 3.62 -4.69 6.95
CA TYR A 76 3.41 -5.11 8.33
C TYR A 76 2.60 -4.05 9.06
N SER A 77 1.73 -4.48 9.97
CA SER A 77 0.88 -3.53 10.68
C SER A 77 0.85 -3.72 12.20
N SER A 78 0.37 -2.72 12.90
CA SER A 78 -0.10 -2.89 14.27
C SER A 78 -1.44 -3.65 14.27
N GLU A 79 -1.75 -4.33 15.37
CA GLU A 79 -2.99 -5.11 15.56
C GLU A 79 -4.25 -4.24 15.42
N ASP A 80 -4.16 -2.96 15.78
CA ASP A 80 -5.25 -1.99 15.68
C ASP A 80 -5.36 -1.31 14.32
N ALA A 81 -4.53 -1.67 13.34
CA ALA A 81 -4.60 -1.10 12.01
C ALA A 81 -5.88 -1.50 11.27
N LEU A 82 -6.40 -0.55 10.48
CA LEU A 82 -7.59 -0.72 9.66
C LEU A 82 -7.27 -0.37 8.20
N PHE A 83 -7.83 -1.16 7.30
CA PHE A 83 -7.66 -0.97 5.85
C PHE A 83 -9.02 -0.83 5.18
N ALA A 84 -9.19 0.13 4.27
CA ALA A 84 -10.47 0.32 3.59
C ALA A 84 -10.32 1.00 2.23
N THR A 85 -11.34 0.79 1.39
CA THR A 85 -11.56 1.54 0.14
C THR A 85 -12.91 2.27 0.20
N PRO A 86 -13.06 3.27 1.09
CA PRO A 86 -14.36 3.78 1.54
C PRO A 86 -14.97 4.86 0.61
N GLY A 87 -14.53 4.97 -0.64
CA GLY A 87 -14.99 5.99 -1.57
C GLY A 87 -16.50 6.04 -1.76
N VAL A 88 -17.16 4.87 -1.75
CA VAL A 88 -18.63 4.77 -1.92
C VAL A 88 -19.41 5.52 -0.85
N ASN A 89 -18.86 5.66 0.36
CA ASN A 89 -19.50 6.39 1.46
C ASN A 89 -19.62 7.90 1.20
N ILE A 90 -18.90 8.42 0.21
CA ILE A 90 -18.91 9.83 -0.19
C ILE A 90 -19.24 10.02 -1.67
N GLY A 91 -19.90 9.03 -2.29
CA GLY A 91 -20.31 9.08 -3.70
C GLY A 91 -19.17 8.93 -4.70
N LEU A 92 -18.02 8.39 -4.30
CA LEU A 92 -16.87 8.09 -5.16
C LEU A 92 -16.62 6.59 -5.19
N PHE A 93 -16.04 6.10 -6.27
CA PHE A 93 -15.53 4.73 -6.35
C PHE A 93 -14.00 4.73 -6.24
N CYS A 94 -13.44 3.85 -5.39
CA CYS A 94 -11.99 3.79 -5.20
C CYS A 94 -11.27 3.15 -6.40
N SER A 95 -11.39 3.77 -7.59
CA SER A 95 -10.92 3.23 -8.88
C SER A 95 -9.40 3.06 -8.94
N THR A 96 -8.62 4.01 -8.42
CA THR A 96 -7.15 3.89 -8.39
C THR A 96 -6.68 2.93 -7.29
N PRO A 97 -7.22 2.94 -6.05
CA PRO A 97 -6.88 1.96 -5.03
C PRO A 97 -7.16 0.52 -5.45
N MET A 98 -8.28 0.26 -6.16
CA MET A 98 -8.61 -1.10 -6.59
C MET A 98 -7.53 -1.74 -7.46
N VAL A 99 -6.80 -0.96 -8.27
CA VAL A 99 -5.77 -1.48 -9.17
C VAL A 99 -4.65 -2.20 -8.42
N ALA A 100 -4.15 -1.60 -7.33
CA ALA A 100 -3.10 -2.20 -6.53
C ALA A 100 -3.64 -3.30 -5.60
N VAL A 101 -4.77 -3.04 -4.92
CA VAL A 101 -5.32 -3.95 -3.92
C VAL A 101 -5.82 -5.25 -4.56
N SER A 102 -6.50 -5.20 -5.72
CA SER A 102 -6.99 -6.40 -6.43
C SER A 102 -5.88 -7.33 -6.94
N ARG A 103 -4.64 -6.84 -7.00
CA ARG A 103 -3.47 -7.65 -7.33
C ARG A 103 -2.88 -8.40 -6.13
N LYS A 104 -3.38 -8.13 -4.94
CA LYS A 104 -2.91 -8.75 -3.69
C LYS A 104 -3.92 -9.67 -3.04
N ILE A 105 -5.22 -9.40 -3.26
CA ILE A 105 -6.33 -10.13 -2.63
C ILE A 105 -7.28 -10.71 -3.68
N ASN A 106 -8.12 -11.67 -3.29
CA ASN A 106 -9.07 -12.26 -4.21
C ASN A 106 -10.17 -11.27 -4.65
N ARG A 107 -10.74 -11.53 -5.84
CA ARG A 107 -11.70 -10.62 -6.50
C ARG A 107 -12.98 -10.38 -5.67
N LYS A 108 -13.49 -11.38 -4.98
CA LYS A 108 -14.72 -11.24 -4.17
C LYS A 108 -14.49 -10.36 -2.96
N THR A 109 -13.38 -10.55 -2.27
CA THR A 109 -12.98 -9.71 -1.14
C THR A 109 -12.75 -8.26 -1.58
N MET A 110 -12.04 -8.06 -2.71
CA MET A 110 -11.84 -6.71 -3.25
C MET A 110 -13.18 -6.04 -3.59
N MET A 111 -14.08 -6.75 -4.26
CA MET A 111 -15.39 -6.19 -4.62
C MET A 111 -16.23 -5.85 -3.38
N LYS A 112 -16.19 -6.70 -2.34
CA LYS A 112 -16.84 -6.38 -1.07
C LYS A 112 -16.31 -5.07 -0.47
N MET A 113 -14.98 -4.91 -0.37
CA MET A 113 -14.38 -3.67 0.15
C MET A 113 -14.76 -2.43 -0.67
N LEU A 114 -14.84 -2.58 -2.01
CA LEU A 114 -15.21 -1.48 -2.91
C LEU A 114 -16.68 -1.07 -2.81
N LEU A 115 -17.59 -2.05 -2.67
CA LEU A 115 -19.04 -1.82 -2.68
C LEU A 115 -19.59 -1.39 -1.31
N THR A 116 -19.00 -1.89 -0.22
CA THR A 116 -19.44 -1.55 1.13
C THR A 116 -18.67 -0.38 1.73
N GLY A 117 -17.40 -0.21 1.35
CA GLY A 117 -16.52 0.77 1.97
C GLY A 117 -16.13 0.42 3.42
N ASP A 118 -16.50 -0.76 3.91
CA ASP A 118 -16.23 -1.19 5.27
C ASP A 118 -14.73 -1.39 5.52
N PRO A 119 -14.23 -0.98 6.69
CA PRO A 119 -12.85 -1.26 7.07
C PRO A 119 -12.67 -2.73 7.47
N ILE A 120 -11.52 -3.29 7.10
CA ILE A 120 -11.06 -4.59 7.56
C ILE A 120 -9.94 -4.44 8.59
N LYS A 121 -9.90 -5.34 9.56
CA LYS A 121 -8.88 -5.38 10.62
C LYS A 121 -7.59 -6.06 10.15
N ALA A 122 -6.51 -5.83 10.88
CA ALA A 122 -5.17 -6.34 10.56
C ALA A 122 -5.10 -7.88 10.44
N ASN A 123 -5.79 -8.63 11.33
CA ASN A 123 -5.84 -10.09 11.26
C ASN A 123 -6.43 -10.57 9.92
N TYR A 124 -7.57 -10.00 9.51
CA TYR A 124 -8.19 -10.36 8.23
C TYR A 124 -7.38 -9.87 7.03
N ALA A 125 -6.74 -8.69 7.14
CA ALA A 125 -5.84 -8.19 6.09
C ALA A 125 -4.64 -9.14 5.86
N LYS A 126 -4.12 -9.79 6.91
CA LYS A 126 -3.12 -10.85 6.82
C LYS A 126 -3.69 -12.12 6.16
N GLU A 127 -4.85 -12.57 6.60
CA GLU A 127 -5.52 -13.78 6.07
C GLU A 127 -5.74 -13.70 4.55
N ILE A 128 -6.17 -12.55 4.06
CA ILE A 128 -6.42 -12.34 2.62
C ILE A 128 -5.19 -11.96 1.80
N GLY A 129 -4.01 -11.84 2.41
CA GLY A 129 -2.75 -11.53 1.75
C GLY A 129 -2.49 -10.06 1.43
N LEU A 130 -3.27 -9.13 2.00
CA LEU A 130 -3.01 -7.70 1.85
C LEU A 130 -1.76 -7.25 2.60
N ILE A 131 -1.47 -7.86 3.74
CA ILE A 131 -0.25 -7.64 4.54
C ILE A 131 0.43 -8.96 4.87
N ASN A 132 1.72 -8.92 5.18
CA ASN A 132 2.50 -10.10 5.55
C ASN A 132 2.23 -10.57 6.98
N ASP A 133 2.15 -9.62 7.94
CA ASP A 133 1.88 -9.92 9.34
C ASP A 133 1.45 -8.67 10.12
N HIS A 134 0.96 -8.88 11.34
CA HIS A 134 0.64 -7.82 12.28
C HIS A 134 1.21 -8.14 13.68
N PHE A 135 1.47 -7.09 14.46
CA PHE A 135 2.10 -7.17 15.77
C PHE A 135 1.49 -6.14 16.73
N SER A 136 1.70 -6.32 18.02
CA SER A 136 1.38 -5.24 18.96
C SER A 136 2.18 -3.97 18.61
N LYS A 137 1.64 -2.80 18.95
CA LYS A 137 2.31 -1.51 18.67
C LYS A 137 3.76 -1.46 19.16
N SER A 138 4.02 -2.04 20.34
CA SER A 138 5.35 -2.09 20.92
C SER A 138 6.34 -2.95 20.15
N LYS A 139 5.85 -4.01 19.49
CA LYS A 139 6.67 -4.96 18.73
C LYS A 139 6.84 -4.61 17.26
N LEU A 140 5.89 -3.90 16.66
CA LEU A 140 5.86 -3.61 15.23
C LEU A 140 7.20 -3.09 14.70
N ASN A 141 7.78 -2.08 15.35
CA ASN A 141 9.05 -1.50 14.90
C ASN A 141 10.20 -2.52 14.92
N THR A 142 10.30 -3.29 15.99
CA THR A 142 11.36 -4.33 16.16
C THR A 142 11.22 -5.40 15.09
N GLU A 143 10.01 -5.89 14.80
CA GLU A 143 9.78 -6.95 13.83
C GLU A 143 10.04 -6.45 12.39
N VAL A 144 9.61 -5.25 12.04
CA VAL A 144 9.93 -4.64 10.74
C VAL A 144 11.43 -4.46 10.57
N LEU A 145 12.15 -4.01 11.61
CA LEU A 145 13.60 -3.86 11.55
C LEU A 145 14.35 -5.20 11.43
N LYS A 146 13.86 -6.29 12.03
CA LYS A 146 14.41 -7.65 11.82
C LYS A 146 14.35 -8.05 10.35
N VAL A 147 13.18 -7.89 9.71
CA VAL A 147 13.01 -8.19 8.27
C VAL A 147 13.91 -7.28 7.42
N THR A 148 13.93 -6.00 7.74
CA THR A 148 14.78 -5.03 7.04
C THR A 148 16.27 -5.40 7.10
N LYS A 149 16.78 -5.79 8.28
CA LYS A 149 18.15 -6.27 8.46
C LYS A 149 18.43 -7.53 7.63
N LYS A 150 17.49 -8.50 7.64
CA LYS A 150 17.61 -9.73 6.86
C LYS A 150 17.69 -9.46 5.35
N ILE A 151 16.87 -8.53 4.82
CA ILE A 151 16.93 -8.12 3.42
C ILE A 151 18.24 -7.36 3.14
N SER A 152 18.62 -6.44 4.01
CA SER A 152 19.81 -5.60 3.85
C SER A 152 21.12 -6.39 3.88
N SER A 153 21.15 -7.60 4.46
CA SER A 153 22.32 -8.49 4.44
C SER A 153 22.53 -9.17 3.08
N LYS A 154 21.54 -9.11 2.18
CA LYS A 154 21.63 -9.75 0.86
C LYS A 154 22.31 -8.85 -0.17
N SER A 155 22.71 -9.44 -1.30
CA SER A 155 23.27 -8.71 -2.45
C SER A 155 22.26 -7.70 -3.00
N ASN A 156 22.65 -6.43 -3.07
CA ASN A 156 21.80 -5.39 -3.69
C ASN A 156 21.52 -5.66 -5.16
N LEU A 157 22.48 -6.23 -5.87
CA LEU A 157 22.32 -6.55 -7.29
C LEU A 157 21.27 -7.64 -7.48
N THR A 158 21.36 -8.71 -6.69
CA THR A 158 20.40 -9.82 -6.73
C THR A 158 18.97 -9.35 -6.39
N ILE A 159 18.81 -8.56 -5.31
CA ILE A 159 17.51 -8.00 -4.92
C ILE A 159 16.94 -7.11 -6.04
N LYS A 160 17.76 -6.22 -6.61
CA LYS A 160 17.34 -5.33 -7.71
C LYS A 160 16.82 -6.12 -8.91
N ILE A 161 17.63 -7.06 -9.41
CA ILE A 161 17.28 -7.85 -10.60
C ILE A 161 16.05 -8.71 -10.31
N GLY A 162 16.04 -9.41 -9.18
CA GLY A 162 14.94 -10.29 -8.80
C GLY A 162 13.62 -9.55 -8.63
N LYS A 163 13.60 -8.40 -7.95
CA LYS A 163 12.39 -7.59 -7.78
C LYS A 163 11.84 -7.12 -9.14
N GLN A 164 12.70 -6.58 -10.01
CA GLN A 164 12.29 -6.10 -11.33
C GLN A 164 11.77 -7.24 -12.22
N ALA A 165 12.45 -8.39 -12.21
CA ALA A 165 12.00 -9.57 -12.92
C ALA A 165 10.66 -10.10 -12.41
N PHE A 166 10.47 -10.15 -11.07
CA PHE A 166 9.23 -10.60 -10.44
C PHE A 166 8.02 -9.79 -10.92
N TYR A 167 8.07 -8.46 -10.82
CA TYR A 167 6.93 -7.64 -11.23
C TYR A 167 6.71 -7.65 -12.75
N LYS A 168 7.77 -7.70 -13.54
CA LYS A 168 7.66 -7.74 -14.99
C LYS A 168 6.97 -9.03 -15.47
N GLN A 169 7.35 -10.19 -14.93
CA GLN A 169 6.81 -11.48 -15.37
C GLN A 169 5.33 -11.67 -15.00
N LEU A 170 4.84 -11.01 -13.92
CA LEU A 170 3.43 -11.09 -13.52
C LEU A 170 2.44 -10.53 -14.56
N GLU A 171 2.91 -9.64 -15.42
CA GLU A 171 2.10 -8.99 -16.47
C GLU A 171 2.33 -9.64 -17.86
N MET A 172 3.08 -10.75 -17.94
CA MET A 172 3.39 -11.45 -19.19
C MET A 172 2.64 -12.78 -19.28
N PRO A 173 2.23 -13.23 -20.48
CA PRO A 173 1.80 -14.59 -20.68
C PRO A 173 2.97 -15.57 -20.45
N LEU A 174 2.65 -16.82 -20.08
CA LEU A 174 3.64 -17.91 -19.95
C LEU A 174 4.31 -18.21 -21.27
#